data_2a00f3cfab1198153096cd7641356dcd
#
_entry.id   2a00f3cfab1198153096cd7641356dcd
#
_cell.length_a   1.000
_cell.length_b   1.000
_cell.length_c   1.000
_cell.angle_alpha   90.00
_cell.angle_beta   90.00
_cell.angle_gamma   90.00
#
_symmetry.space_group_name_H-M   'P 1'
#
loop_
_entity.id
_entity.type
_entity.pdbx_description
1 polymer ?
#
loop_
_entity_poly.entity_id
_entity_poly.type
_entity_poly.pdbx_seq_one_letter_code
_entity_poly.pdbx_strand_id
1 'polypeptide(L)'
;MALPVRALFEAPSVAQLAQRLDTDAAAGDLDTVLPLRAAGSKRPLFCVHTATGLGWPYAGLVAHVGREVPVYALQSPFLDADAPLHGDIGAVVDRYIAAMLAVQPHGPYRLLGWSIGGVIAHRIATRLEQLGHAVELLALLDSHPAQRTPAQPPTDAQLLRRFLDIIGWPADEGEVETEHPLDTLARIHARHDRLSVLTLAQVHRLFEVFKHHLRLWRAPDLGRLTGRTVFFEATQTAPRPDPLHTLWTPHVADAMTVHAIPCIHDDMARPACLAAIGRQLRDAL
;
A
#
# COMPACT_ATOMS: atom_id res chain seq x y z
N MET A 1 2.55 -14.26 -25.32
CA MET A 1 3.37 -14.36 -24.09
C MET A 1 3.12 -13.13 -23.28
N ALA A 2 2.65 -13.23 -22.04
CA ALA A 2 2.35 -12.09 -21.17
C ALA A 2 3.56 -11.87 -20.24
N LEU A 3 4.06 -10.63 -20.16
CA LEU A 3 5.08 -10.27 -19.19
C LEU A 3 4.40 -9.95 -17.85
N PRO A 4 4.90 -10.49 -16.72
CA PRO A 4 4.41 -10.10 -15.41
C PRO A 4 4.71 -8.62 -15.14
N VAL A 5 3.82 -7.92 -14.43
CA VAL A 5 3.98 -6.50 -14.08
C VAL A 5 5.28 -6.25 -13.31
N ARG A 6 5.69 -7.20 -12.47
CA ARG A 6 6.95 -7.19 -11.75
C ARG A 6 8.17 -7.05 -12.69
N ALA A 7 8.12 -7.63 -13.89
CA ALA A 7 9.21 -7.54 -14.87
C ALA A 7 9.51 -6.08 -15.26
N LEU A 8 8.50 -5.20 -15.28
CA LEU A 8 8.70 -3.77 -15.58
C LEU A 8 9.55 -3.05 -14.53
N PHE A 9 9.55 -3.51 -13.29
CA PHE A 9 10.34 -2.94 -12.21
C PHE A 9 11.75 -3.54 -12.13
N GLU A 10 11.87 -4.84 -12.38
CA GLU A 10 13.14 -5.56 -12.31
C GLU A 10 14.00 -5.41 -13.60
N ALA A 11 13.36 -5.12 -14.71
CA ALA A 11 13.98 -4.92 -16.02
C ALA A 11 13.51 -3.60 -16.67
N PRO A 12 13.91 -2.42 -16.13
CA PRO A 12 13.34 -1.12 -16.51
C PRO A 12 13.79 -0.61 -17.89
N SER A 13 14.49 -1.41 -18.68
CA SER A 13 14.86 -1.08 -20.06
C SER A 13 14.36 -2.15 -21.04
N VAL A 14 14.11 -1.74 -22.28
CA VAL A 14 13.68 -2.65 -23.36
C VAL A 14 14.65 -3.81 -23.55
N ALA A 15 15.97 -3.56 -23.44
CA ALA A 15 16.98 -4.61 -23.56
C ALA A 15 16.89 -5.64 -22.42
N GLN A 16 16.70 -5.17 -21.19
CA GLN A 16 16.53 -6.07 -20.01
C GLN A 16 15.22 -6.83 -20.07
N LEU A 17 14.13 -6.19 -20.52
CA LEU A 17 12.84 -6.87 -20.73
C LEU A 17 12.95 -7.94 -21.81
N ALA A 18 13.65 -7.67 -22.92
CA ALA A 18 13.88 -8.63 -23.98
C ALA A 18 14.66 -9.87 -23.48
N GLN A 19 15.71 -9.66 -22.67
CA GLN A 19 16.47 -10.76 -22.05
C GLN A 19 15.60 -11.62 -21.12
N ARG A 20 14.61 -11.01 -20.43
CA ARG A 20 13.67 -11.75 -19.57
C ARG A 20 12.63 -12.54 -20.33
N LEU A 21 12.28 -12.14 -21.54
CA LEU A 21 11.38 -12.91 -22.40
C LEU A 21 11.95 -14.29 -22.75
N ASP A 22 13.28 -14.42 -22.73
CA ASP A 22 14.00 -15.67 -23.01
C ASP A 22 14.20 -16.56 -21.77
N THR A 23 13.88 -16.04 -20.57
CA THR A 23 14.02 -16.79 -19.32
C THR A 23 12.65 -16.94 -18.64
N ASP A 24 12.17 -18.18 -18.47
CA ASP A 24 10.95 -18.55 -17.76
C ASP A 24 11.05 -18.28 -16.22
N ALA A 25 11.43 -17.10 -15.82
CA ALA A 25 11.51 -16.73 -14.41
C ALA A 25 10.10 -16.35 -13.92
N ALA A 26 9.35 -17.33 -13.47
CA ALA A 26 8.06 -17.18 -12.80
C ALA A 26 8.22 -16.63 -11.37
N ALA A 27 8.72 -15.40 -11.22
CA ALA A 27 8.58 -14.67 -9.96
C ALA A 27 7.16 -14.04 -9.94
N GLY A 28 6.36 -14.34 -8.89
CA GLY A 28 4.96 -13.95 -8.82
C GLY A 28 4.79 -12.43 -8.72
N ASP A 29 3.91 -11.85 -9.52
CA ASP A 29 3.54 -10.42 -9.47
C ASP A 29 2.95 -10.01 -8.11
N LEU A 30 2.49 -11.00 -7.33
CA LEU A 30 1.77 -10.82 -6.08
C LEU A 30 2.60 -11.26 -4.86
N ASP A 31 3.92 -11.45 -5.02
CA ASP A 31 4.82 -11.74 -3.90
C ASP A 31 4.76 -10.66 -2.82
N THR A 32 4.94 -11.02 -1.56
CA THR A 32 4.90 -10.09 -0.42
C THR A 32 5.91 -8.93 -0.57
N VAL A 33 7.08 -9.18 -1.16
CA VAL A 33 8.07 -8.13 -1.46
C VAL A 33 8.15 -7.91 -2.95
N LEU A 34 7.75 -6.71 -3.38
CA LEU A 34 7.89 -6.26 -4.76
C LEU A 34 9.02 -5.22 -4.83
N PRO A 35 10.15 -5.53 -5.48
CA PRO A 35 11.20 -4.54 -5.69
C PRO A 35 10.76 -3.54 -6.77
N LEU A 36 10.42 -2.31 -6.36
CA LEU A 36 10.14 -1.21 -7.30
C LEU A 36 11.44 -0.63 -7.85
N ARG A 37 12.49 -0.62 -7.05
CA ARG A 37 13.89 -0.38 -7.42
C ARG A 37 14.78 -1.03 -6.37
N ALA A 38 15.45 -2.13 -6.73
CA ALA A 38 16.36 -2.81 -5.83
C ALA A 38 17.74 -2.14 -5.73
N ALA A 39 18.14 -1.39 -6.79
CA ALA A 39 19.44 -0.73 -6.85
C ALA A 39 19.50 0.52 -5.97
N GLY A 40 20.68 0.75 -5.36
CA GLY A 40 20.99 1.91 -4.53
C GLY A 40 22.01 1.58 -3.45
N SER A 41 22.64 2.62 -2.88
CA SER A 41 23.66 2.49 -1.83
C SER A 41 23.17 2.92 -0.45
N LYS A 42 22.00 3.58 -0.38
CA LYS A 42 21.37 4.00 0.87
C LYS A 42 20.47 2.90 1.43
N ARG A 43 19.98 3.10 2.66
CA ARG A 43 18.99 2.21 3.28
C ARG A 43 17.69 2.20 2.49
N PRO A 44 17.05 1.04 2.33
CA PRO A 44 15.78 0.90 1.63
C PRO A 44 14.63 1.70 2.25
N LEU A 45 13.68 2.10 1.40
CA LEU A 45 12.35 2.54 1.80
C LEU A 45 11.36 1.40 1.53
N PHE A 46 10.66 0.95 2.57
CA PHE A 46 9.60 -0.06 2.49
C PHE A 46 8.23 0.61 2.45
N CYS A 47 7.51 0.47 1.36
CA CYS A 47 6.20 1.06 1.13
C CYS A 47 5.12 -0.01 1.36
N VAL A 48 4.30 0.15 2.41
CA VAL A 48 3.24 -0.80 2.75
C VAL A 48 2.03 -0.57 1.86
N HIS A 49 1.50 -1.63 1.30
CA HIS A 49 0.38 -1.64 0.36
C HIS A 49 -0.83 -0.80 0.80
N THR A 50 -1.69 -0.47 -0.16
CA THR A 50 -2.99 0.17 0.07
C THR A 50 -4.07 -0.84 0.48
N ALA A 51 -5.31 -0.39 0.59
CA ALA A 51 -6.44 -1.25 0.96
C ALA A 51 -6.63 -2.47 0.04
N THR A 52 -6.24 -2.38 -1.23
CA THR A 52 -6.32 -3.50 -2.20
C THR A 52 -5.26 -4.58 -1.97
N GLY A 53 -4.25 -4.33 -1.14
CA GLY A 53 -3.14 -5.24 -0.93
C GLY A 53 -1.99 -5.08 -1.92
N LEU A 54 -2.15 -4.26 -2.95
CA LEU A 54 -1.14 -4.04 -3.99
C LEU A 54 -0.18 -2.90 -3.62
N GLY A 55 1.09 -3.10 -3.93
CA GLY A 55 2.15 -2.11 -3.77
C GLY A 55 2.41 -1.24 -5.02
N TRP A 56 1.78 -1.54 -6.14
CA TRP A 56 2.00 -0.87 -7.42
C TRP A 56 1.77 0.65 -7.41
N PRO A 57 0.83 1.21 -6.62
CA PRO A 57 0.62 2.65 -6.56
C PRO A 57 1.87 3.46 -6.21
N TYR A 58 2.85 2.85 -5.53
CA TYR A 58 4.11 3.52 -5.18
C TYR A 58 5.17 3.55 -6.29
N ALA A 59 4.92 2.91 -7.43
CA ALA A 59 5.87 2.89 -8.54
C ALA A 59 6.29 4.30 -9.00
N GLY A 60 5.33 5.23 -9.07
CA GLY A 60 5.59 6.62 -9.43
C GLY A 60 6.47 7.37 -8.41
N LEU A 61 6.57 6.92 -7.16
CA LEU A 61 7.41 7.54 -6.14
C LEU A 61 8.90 7.33 -6.41
N VAL A 62 9.26 6.22 -7.06
CA VAL A 62 10.65 5.80 -7.29
C VAL A 62 11.49 6.87 -7.99
N ALA A 63 10.89 7.61 -8.94
CA ALA A 63 11.57 8.68 -9.67
C ALA A 63 11.94 9.89 -8.79
N HIS A 64 11.33 10.03 -7.61
CA HIS A 64 11.37 11.25 -6.81
C HIS A 64 12.13 11.12 -5.48
N VAL A 65 12.36 9.92 -4.97
CA VAL A 65 13.05 9.68 -3.68
C VAL A 65 14.58 9.59 -3.75
N GLY A 66 15.19 9.97 -4.88
CA GLY A 66 16.64 9.86 -5.07
C GLY A 66 17.06 8.47 -5.58
N ARG A 67 18.03 8.46 -6.51
CA ARG A 67 18.47 7.25 -7.22
C ARG A 67 19.18 6.24 -6.31
N GLU A 68 19.78 6.73 -5.22
CA GLU A 68 20.56 5.94 -4.26
C GLU A 68 19.69 5.20 -3.23
N VAL A 69 18.38 5.42 -3.21
CA VAL A 69 17.47 4.81 -2.23
C VAL A 69 16.78 3.61 -2.90
N PRO A 70 17.07 2.37 -2.51
CA PRO A 70 16.26 1.22 -2.90
C PRO A 70 14.81 1.39 -2.41
N VAL A 71 13.82 0.98 -3.21
CA VAL A 71 12.40 1.08 -2.88
C VAL A 71 11.76 -0.28 -3.07
N TYR A 72 11.17 -0.79 -2.01
CA TYR A 72 10.42 -2.04 -2.01
C TYR A 72 8.98 -1.77 -1.59
N ALA A 73 8.03 -2.34 -2.31
CA ALA A 73 6.65 -2.38 -1.84
C ALA A 73 6.39 -3.68 -1.08
N LEU A 74 5.78 -3.58 0.09
CA LEU A 74 5.24 -4.72 0.82
C LEU A 74 3.81 -4.92 0.37
N GLN A 75 3.56 -6.02 -0.31
CA GLN A 75 2.23 -6.43 -0.78
C GLN A 75 1.56 -7.36 0.24
N SER A 76 0.23 -7.40 0.22
CA SER A 76 -0.50 -8.25 1.15
C SER A 76 -0.16 -9.73 0.95
N PRO A 77 0.21 -10.45 2.01
CA PRO A 77 0.42 -11.89 1.92
C PRO A 77 -0.86 -12.67 1.62
N PHE A 78 -2.02 -12.01 1.70
CA PHE A 78 -3.32 -12.58 1.33
C PHE A 78 -3.60 -12.51 -0.17
N LEU A 79 -2.74 -11.92 -0.99
CA LEU A 79 -2.85 -11.96 -2.44
C LEU A 79 -2.58 -13.35 -3.02
N ASP A 80 -1.81 -14.17 -2.32
CA ASP A 80 -1.68 -15.59 -2.61
C ASP A 80 -3.06 -16.25 -2.50
N ALA A 81 -3.48 -16.94 -3.56
CA ALA A 81 -4.80 -17.57 -3.66
C ALA A 81 -5.00 -18.65 -2.57
N ASP A 82 -3.94 -19.34 -2.18
CA ASP A 82 -3.96 -20.41 -1.19
C ASP A 82 -3.87 -19.87 0.25
N ALA A 83 -3.53 -18.60 0.44
CA ALA A 83 -3.44 -18.01 1.76
C ALA A 83 -4.84 -17.82 2.37
N PRO A 84 -5.11 -18.36 3.55
CA PRO A 84 -6.40 -18.18 4.20
C PRO A 84 -6.61 -16.72 4.62
N LEU A 85 -7.82 -16.18 4.35
CA LEU A 85 -8.24 -14.82 4.75
C LEU A 85 -8.64 -14.77 6.23
N HIS A 86 -7.78 -15.27 7.11
CA HIS A 86 -7.97 -15.20 8.56
C HIS A 86 -6.65 -14.92 9.27
N GLY A 87 -6.74 -14.42 10.47
CA GLY A 87 -5.59 -14.06 11.28
C GLY A 87 -5.78 -12.68 11.89
N ASP A 88 -5.05 -12.43 12.94
CA ASP A 88 -4.96 -11.12 13.53
C ASP A 88 -3.90 -10.27 12.81
N ILE A 89 -3.97 -8.98 13.01
CA ILE A 89 -3.02 -8.03 12.41
C ILE A 89 -1.58 -8.25 12.91
N GLY A 90 -1.40 -8.83 14.11
CA GLY A 90 -0.07 -9.13 14.65
C GLY A 90 0.65 -10.18 13.82
N ALA A 91 -0.01 -11.29 13.49
CA ALA A 91 0.54 -12.33 12.61
C ALA A 91 0.89 -11.80 11.22
N VAL A 92 0.07 -10.87 10.69
CA VAL A 92 0.33 -10.21 9.40
C VAL A 92 1.57 -9.32 9.50
N VAL A 93 1.70 -8.55 10.58
CA VAL A 93 2.86 -7.69 10.84
C VAL A 93 4.15 -8.52 10.95
N ASP A 94 4.12 -9.63 11.68
CA ASP A 94 5.30 -10.51 11.83
C ASP A 94 5.74 -11.10 10.46
N ARG A 95 4.78 -11.42 9.55
CA ARG A 95 5.11 -11.84 8.17
C ARG A 95 5.80 -10.72 7.37
N TYR A 96 5.33 -9.48 7.49
CA TYR A 96 6.01 -8.34 6.83
C TYR A 96 7.41 -8.12 7.39
N ILE A 97 7.60 -8.21 8.70
CA ILE A 97 8.91 -8.07 9.32
C ILE A 97 9.84 -9.16 8.83
N ALA A 98 9.42 -10.42 8.79
CA ALA A 98 10.23 -11.50 8.24
C ALA A 98 10.66 -11.23 6.79
N ALA A 99 9.74 -10.74 5.96
CA ALA A 99 10.03 -10.39 4.57
C ALA A 99 10.99 -9.19 4.45
N MET A 100 10.87 -8.18 5.32
CA MET A 100 11.78 -7.04 5.39
C MET A 100 13.18 -7.44 5.84
N LEU A 101 13.29 -8.31 6.85
CA LEU A 101 14.57 -8.82 7.37
C LEU A 101 15.33 -9.64 6.31
N ALA A 102 14.63 -10.32 5.41
CA ALA A 102 15.25 -11.01 4.28
C ALA A 102 15.90 -10.04 3.27
N VAL A 103 15.39 -8.80 3.15
CA VAL A 103 15.95 -7.75 2.28
C VAL A 103 17.01 -6.94 3.03
N GLN A 104 16.74 -6.54 4.26
CA GLN A 104 17.57 -5.73 5.11
C GLN A 104 17.64 -6.37 6.50
N PRO A 105 18.67 -7.18 6.80
CA PRO A 105 18.78 -7.89 8.08
C PRO A 105 18.90 -7.00 9.31
N HIS A 106 19.42 -5.79 9.16
CA HIS A 106 19.67 -4.87 10.26
C HIS A 106 19.10 -3.47 9.96
N GLY A 107 18.50 -2.86 11.01
CA GLY A 107 18.04 -1.48 10.97
C GLY A 107 19.16 -0.44 10.83
N PRO A 108 18.84 0.83 10.89
CA PRO A 108 17.48 1.37 11.06
C PRO A 108 16.61 1.26 9.79
N TYR A 109 15.30 1.10 10.01
CA TYR A 109 14.31 0.91 8.94
C TYR A 109 13.61 2.21 8.57
N ARG A 110 13.19 2.30 7.30
CA ARG A 110 12.38 3.39 6.74
C ARG A 110 11.11 2.81 6.16
N LEU A 111 9.98 3.31 6.63
CA LEU A 111 8.65 2.82 6.29
C LEU A 111 7.79 3.94 5.71
N LEU A 112 6.93 3.61 4.78
CA LEU A 112 5.92 4.49 4.23
C LEU A 112 4.61 3.72 4.09
N GLY A 113 3.48 4.38 4.38
CA GLY A 113 2.17 3.79 4.12
C GLY A 113 1.10 4.82 3.85
N TRP A 114 0.21 4.52 2.91
CA TRP A 114 -0.94 5.35 2.56
C TRP A 114 -2.22 4.74 3.10
N SER A 115 -3.09 5.59 3.71
CA SER A 115 -4.37 5.16 4.24
C SER A 115 -4.20 4.01 5.25
N ILE A 116 -4.83 2.86 5.07
CA ILE A 116 -4.64 1.66 5.91
C ILE A 116 -3.18 1.17 5.91
N GLY A 117 -2.47 1.36 4.81
CA GLY A 117 -1.05 1.04 4.73
C GLY A 117 -0.21 1.80 5.76
N GLY A 118 -0.60 3.03 6.12
CA GLY A 118 0.05 3.80 7.18
C GLY A 118 -0.18 3.19 8.56
N VAL A 119 -1.36 2.66 8.84
CA VAL A 119 -1.67 1.94 10.08
C VAL A 119 -0.81 0.67 10.20
N ILE A 120 -0.73 -0.10 9.12
CA ILE A 120 0.09 -1.32 9.07
C ILE A 120 1.57 -0.95 9.21
N ALA A 121 2.04 0.10 8.50
CA ALA A 121 3.42 0.58 8.58
C ALA A 121 3.81 1.02 10.01
N HIS A 122 2.89 1.71 10.71
CA HIS A 122 3.09 2.07 12.11
C HIS A 122 3.21 0.84 13.01
N ARG A 123 2.36 -0.17 12.82
CA ARG A 123 2.44 -1.41 13.59
C ARG A 123 3.72 -2.20 13.30
N ILE A 124 4.16 -2.24 12.05
CA ILE A 124 5.47 -2.80 11.69
C ILE A 124 6.57 -2.04 12.42
N ALA A 125 6.53 -0.70 12.40
CA ALA A 125 7.52 0.15 13.04
C ALA A 125 7.60 -0.09 14.55
N THR A 126 6.47 -0.05 15.25
CA THR A 126 6.43 -0.31 16.71
C THR A 126 6.85 -1.73 17.06
N ARG A 127 6.50 -2.72 16.23
CA ARG A 127 6.92 -4.11 16.43
C ARG A 127 8.43 -4.30 16.21
N LEU A 128 9.01 -3.62 15.21
CA LEU A 128 10.46 -3.59 15.00
C LEU A 128 11.19 -3.02 16.21
N GLU A 129 10.69 -1.91 16.79
CA GLU A 129 11.29 -1.34 18.03
C GLU A 129 11.19 -2.31 19.23
N GLN A 130 10.06 -3.01 19.37
CA GLN A 130 9.91 -4.06 20.41
C GLN A 130 10.91 -5.22 20.23
N LEU A 131 11.29 -5.52 18.99
CA LEU A 131 12.30 -6.52 18.66
C LEU A 131 13.74 -6.00 18.75
N GLY A 132 13.94 -4.74 19.19
CA GLY A 132 15.25 -4.11 19.38
C GLY A 132 15.84 -3.49 18.10
N HIS A 133 15.06 -3.36 17.03
CA HIS A 133 15.48 -2.68 15.82
C HIS A 133 15.13 -1.20 15.85
N ALA A 134 16.02 -0.34 15.36
CA ALA A 134 15.75 1.08 15.21
C ALA A 134 14.88 1.36 13.97
N VAL A 135 13.93 2.27 14.11
CA VAL A 135 13.15 2.85 12.99
C VAL A 135 13.60 4.30 12.81
N GLU A 136 14.17 4.60 11.64
CA GLU A 136 14.67 5.94 11.30
C GLU A 136 13.57 6.86 10.84
N LEU A 137 12.60 6.32 10.08
CA LEU A 137 11.53 7.11 9.46
C LEU A 137 10.26 6.29 9.31
N LEU A 138 9.15 6.88 9.72
CA LEU A 138 7.81 6.49 9.32
C LEU A 138 7.15 7.64 8.56
N ALA A 139 6.77 7.42 7.29
CA ALA A 139 6.03 8.36 6.48
C ALA A 139 4.56 7.91 6.34
N LEU A 140 3.64 8.74 6.79
CA LEU A 140 2.20 8.47 6.77
C LEU A 140 1.55 9.34 5.68
N LEU A 141 0.93 8.73 4.68
CA LEU A 141 0.22 9.43 3.62
C LEU A 141 -1.27 9.40 3.90
N ASP A 142 -1.81 10.53 4.35
CA ASP A 142 -3.23 10.75 4.67
C ASP A 142 -3.88 9.56 5.40
N SER A 143 -3.14 9.00 6.37
CA SER A 143 -3.50 7.81 7.11
C SER A 143 -4.30 8.17 8.37
N HIS A 144 -5.27 7.34 8.71
CA HIS A 144 -6.11 7.47 9.90
C HIS A 144 -5.83 6.31 10.87
N PRO A 145 -5.47 6.56 12.14
CA PRO A 145 -5.05 5.52 13.08
C PRO A 145 -6.16 4.52 13.44
N ALA A 146 -7.43 4.94 13.37
CA ALA A 146 -8.57 4.07 13.61
C ALA A 146 -9.72 4.40 12.67
N GLN A 147 -10.37 3.38 12.13
CA GLN A 147 -11.59 3.60 11.38
C GLN A 147 -12.74 3.87 12.36
N ARG A 148 -13.48 4.99 12.17
CA ARG A 148 -14.75 5.16 12.89
C ARG A 148 -15.65 3.99 12.51
N THR A 149 -16.12 3.22 13.51
CA THR A 149 -17.09 2.17 13.26
C THR A 149 -18.37 2.82 12.74
N PRO A 150 -18.78 2.56 11.49
CA PRO A 150 -20.02 3.09 10.98
C PRO A 150 -21.19 2.52 11.78
N ALA A 151 -22.24 3.29 11.94
CA ALA A 151 -23.45 2.85 12.65
C ALA A 151 -24.05 1.58 12.02
N GLN A 152 -23.86 1.40 10.72
CA GLN A 152 -24.20 0.18 10.00
C GLN A 152 -22.99 -0.29 9.19
N PRO A 153 -22.70 -1.61 9.16
CA PRO A 153 -21.64 -2.13 8.31
C PRO A 153 -21.98 -1.84 6.82
N PRO A 154 -20.99 -1.49 6.00
CA PRO A 154 -21.24 -1.27 4.57
C PRO A 154 -21.72 -2.56 3.92
N THR A 155 -22.65 -2.42 2.98
CA THR A 155 -23.11 -3.54 2.15
C THR A 155 -22.02 -3.97 1.16
N ASP A 156 -22.13 -5.19 0.63
CA ASP A 156 -21.19 -5.67 -0.38
C ASP A 156 -21.23 -4.80 -1.66
N ALA A 157 -22.34 -4.25 -2.04
CA ALA A 157 -22.47 -3.29 -3.14
C ALA A 157 -21.68 -1.99 -2.87
N GLN A 158 -21.77 -1.44 -1.66
CA GLN A 158 -20.98 -0.26 -1.26
C GLN A 158 -19.48 -0.56 -1.23
N LEU A 159 -19.10 -1.74 -0.78
CA LEU A 159 -17.69 -2.18 -0.78
C LEU A 159 -17.18 -2.38 -2.19
N LEU A 160 -18.00 -2.97 -3.08
CA LEU A 160 -17.66 -3.14 -4.47
C LEU A 160 -17.46 -1.80 -5.18
N ARG A 161 -18.38 -0.84 -5.01
CA ARG A 161 -18.24 0.51 -5.57
C ARG A 161 -16.91 1.13 -5.12
N ARG A 162 -16.65 1.13 -3.82
CA ARG A 162 -15.40 1.69 -3.27
C ARG A 162 -14.16 0.99 -3.80
N PHE A 163 -14.20 -0.33 -3.96
CA PHE A 163 -13.12 -1.09 -4.56
C PHE A 163 -12.86 -0.69 -6.01
N LEU A 164 -13.93 -0.57 -6.80
CA LEU A 164 -13.87 -0.16 -8.21
C LEU A 164 -13.31 1.26 -8.36
N ASP A 165 -13.72 2.19 -7.50
CA ASP A 165 -13.19 3.56 -7.47
C ASP A 165 -11.68 3.56 -7.20
N ILE A 166 -11.22 2.79 -6.20
CA ILE A 166 -9.80 2.69 -5.85
C ILE A 166 -8.94 2.10 -6.98
N ILE A 167 -9.45 1.11 -7.72
CA ILE A 167 -8.71 0.52 -8.83
C ILE A 167 -8.89 1.30 -10.15
N GLY A 168 -9.64 2.41 -10.10
CA GLY A 168 -9.85 3.30 -11.25
C GLY A 168 -10.79 2.72 -12.31
N TRP A 169 -11.74 1.89 -11.90
CA TRP A 169 -12.77 1.34 -12.76
C TRP A 169 -14.09 2.11 -12.59
N PRO A 170 -14.44 2.98 -13.52
CA PRO A 170 -15.75 3.61 -13.47
C PRO A 170 -16.83 2.54 -13.74
N ALA A 171 -17.71 2.36 -12.77
CA ALA A 171 -18.93 1.57 -12.94
C ALA A 171 -20.12 2.52 -12.96
N ASP A 172 -21.05 2.32 -13.88
CA ASP A 172 -22.30 3.06 -13.91
C ASP A 172 -23.11 2.75 -12.62
N GLU A 173 -23.89 3.73 -12.15
CA GLU A 173 -24.62 3.59 -10.87
C GLU A 173 -25.51 2.34 -10.83
N GLY A 174 -26.18 1.96 -11.92
CA GLY A 174 -26.99 0.76 -12.01
C GLY A 174 -26.23 -0.56 -12.12
N GLU A 175 -24.92 -0.54 -12.42
CA GLU A 175 -24.12 -1.77 -12.56
C GLU A 175 -23.72 -2.38 -11.20
N VAL A 176 -23.65 -1.56 -10.15
CA VAL A 176 -23.14 -1.95 -8.82
C VAL A 176 -24.27 -2.33 -7.84
N GLU A 177 -25.52 -2.07 -8.18
CA GLU A 177 -26.71 -2.39 -7.36
C GLU A 177 -27.11 -3.88 -7.41
N THR A 178 -26.16 -4.79 -7.61
CA THR A 178 -26.46 -6.22 -7.73
C THR A 178 -26.29 -6.96 -6.42
N GLU A 179 -27.11 -7.99 -6.20
CA GLU A 179 -27.00 -8.91 -5.07
C GLU A 179 -25.71 -9.78 -5.13
N HIS A 180 -25.03 -9.81 -6.31
CA HIS A 180 -23.87 -10.66 -6.56
C HIS A 180 -22.63 -9.85 -7.03
N PRO A 181 -21.83 -9.33 -6.09
CA PRO A 181 -20.64 -8.53 -6.39
C PRO A 181 -19.63 -9.20 -7.34
N LEU A 182 -19.46 -10.53 -7.24
CA LEU A 182 -18.50 -11.26 -8.08
C LEU A 182 -18.96 -11.35 -9.54
N ASP A 183 -20.27 -11.45 -9.81
CA ASP A 183 -20.82 -11.44 -11.18
C ASP A 183 -20.66 -10.06 -11.81
N THR A 184 -20.80 -9.01 -11.02
CA THR A 184 -20.53 -7.64 -11.47
C THR A 184 -19.05 -7.45 -11.80
N LEU A 185 -18.15 -7.92 -10.96
CA LEU A 185 -16.70 -7.90 -11.24
C LEU A 185 -16.36 -8.67 -12.52
N ALA A 186 -16.97 -9.83 -12.75
CA ALA A 186 -16.75 -10.62 -13.96
C ALA A 186 -17.20 -9.87 -15.23
N ARG A 187 -18.36 -9.21 -15.18
CA ARG A 187 -18.87 -8.40 -16.32
C ARG A 187 -17.98 -7.20 -16.61
N ILE A 188 -17.53 -6.49 -15.54
CA ILE A 188 -16.64 -5.35 -15.67
C ILE A 188 -15.28 -5.79 -16.21
N HIS A 189 -14.70 -6.86 -15.66
CA HIS A 189 -13.43 -7.42 -16.12
C HIS A 189 -13.46 -7.79 -17.62
N ALA A 190 -14.55 -8.38 -18.10
CA ALA A 190 -14.71 -8.74 -19.51
C ALA A 190 -14.77 -7.53 -20.46
N ARG A 191 -15.10 -6.32 -19.98
CA ARG A 191 -15.23 -5.10 -20.79
C ARG A 191 -13.99 -4.21 -20.77
N HIS A 192 -13.09 -4.39 -19.80
CA HIS A 192 -11.97 -3.50 -19.59
C HIS A 192 -10.62 -4.18 -19.87
N ASP A 193 -10.00 -3.82 -21.00
CA ASP A 193 -8.65 -4.30 -21.39
C ASP A 193 -7.54 -3.89 -20.39
N ARG A 194 -7.77 -2.85 -19.58
CA ARG A 194 -6.76 -2.31 -18.67
C ARG A 194 -6.35 -3.26 -17.54
N LEU A 195 -7.19 -4.24 -17.19
CA LEU A 195 -6.83 -5.29 -16.24
C LEU A 195 -6.65 -6.66 -16.90
N SER A 196 -6.44 -6.72 -18.20
CA SER A 196 -6.05 -7.96 -18.87
C SER A 196 -4.74 -8.57 -18.32
N VAL A 197 -3.97 -7.79 -17.54
CA VAL A 197 -2.79 -8.26 -16.78
C VAL A 197 -3.16 -9.11 -15.55
N LEU A 198 -4.40 -8.99 -15.03
CA LEU A 198 -4.91 -9.80 -13.93
C LEU A 198 -6.00 -10.73 -14.43
N THR A 199 -5.95 -11.99 -14.03
CA THR A 199 -7.04 -12.93 -14.27
C THR A 199 -8.27 -12.56 -13.45
N LEU A 200 -9.45 -12.99 -13.85
CA LEU A 200 -10.68 -12.78 -13.08
C LEU A 200 -10.55 -13.35 -11.65
N ALA A 201 -9.89 -14.49 -11.48
CA ALA A 201 -9.65 -15.08 -10.15
C ALA A 201 -8.79 -14.16 -9.28
N GLN A 202 -7.78 -13.51 -9.84
CA GLN A 202 -6.97 -12.51 -9.13
C GLN A 202 -7.78 -11.27 -8.76
N VAL A 203 -8.65 -10.78 -9.65
CA VAL A 203 -9.53 -9.64 -9.35
C VAL A 203 -10.52 -9.99 -8.22
N HIS A 204 -11.13 -11.17 -8.24
CA HIS A 204 -11.95 -11.67 -7.14
C HIS A 204 -11.15 -11.74 -5.84
N ARG A 205 -9.93 -12.27 -5.89
CA ARG A 205 -9.05 -12.34 -4.71
C ARG A 205 -8.73 -10.96 -4.16
N LEU A 206 -8.42 -9.98 -5.02
CA LEU A 206 -8.19 -8.60 -4.62
C LEU A 206 -9.39 -7.99 -3.88
N PHE A 207 -10.60 -8.25 -4.35
CA PHE A 207 -11.81 -7.77 -3.68
C PHE A 207 -11.99 -8.40 -2.30
N GLU A 208 -11.77 -9.71 -2.16
CA GLU A 208 -11.83 -10.39 -0.86
C GLU A 208 -10.74 -9.89 0.10
N VAL A 209 -9.51 -9.68 -0.40
CA VAL A 209 -8.41 -9.08 0.36
C VAL A 209 -8.76 -7.66 0.81
N PHE A 210 -9.34 -6.85 -0.07
CA PHE A 210 -9.82 -5.51 0.27
C PHE A 210 -10.84 -5.54 1.42
N LYS A 211 -11.85 -6.39 1.34
CA LYS A 211 -12.84 -6.57 2.42
C LYS A 211 -12.18 -7.02 3.74
N HIS A 212 -11.21 -7.92 3.65
CA HIS A 212 -10.46 -8.41 4.79
C HIS A 212 -9.64 -7.30 5.48
N HIS A 213 -8.91 -6.49 4.71
CA HIS A 213 -8.15 -5.36 5.24
C HIS A 213 -9.04 -4.34 5.97
N LEU A 214 -10.22 -4.04 5.43
CA LEU A 214 -11.17 -3.14 6.09
C LEU A 214 -11.66 -3.68 7.44
N ARG A 215 -11.72 -5.01 7.62
CA ARG A 215 -12.05 -5.63 8.92
C ARG A 215 -10.88 -5.53 9.89
N LEU A 216 -9.66 -5.81 9.44
CA LEU A 216 -8.44 -5.71 10.24
C LEU A 216 -8.18 -4.29 10.75
N TRP A 217 -8.60 -3.27 10.01
CA TRP A 217 -8.40 -1.87 10.37
C TRP A 217 -9.32 -1.37 11.50
N ARG A 218 -10.41 -2.08 11.81
CA ARG A 218 -11.46 -1.56 12.72
C ARG A 218 -11.02 -1.35 14.17
N ALA A 219 -10.03 -2.08 14.66
CA ALA A 219 -9.54 -1.97 16.03
C ALA A 219 -8.02 -2.23 16.10
N PRO A 220 -7.18 -1.36 15.54
CA PRO A 220 -5.76 -1.57 15.64
C PRO A 220 -5.31 -1.26 17.08
N ASP A 221 -4.63 -2.22 17.72
CA ASP A 221 -3.83 -1.94 18.90
C ASP A 221 -2.54 -1.24 18.45
N LEU A 222 -2.50 0.07 18.53
CA LEU A 222 -1.37 0.89 18.12
C LEU A 222 -0.48 1.18 19.33
N GLY A 223 0.75 0.73 19.30
CA GLY A 223 1.77 1.15 20.25
C GLY A 223 2.17 2.63 20.05
N ARG A 224 3.24 3.05 20.71
CA ARG A 224 3.84 4.38 20.56
C ARG A 224 5.22 4.23 19.93
N LEU A 225 5.38 4.81 18.73
CA LEU A 225 6.63 4.79 17.98
C LEU A 225 7.59 5.86 18.52
N THR A 226 8.88 5.52 18.66
CA THR A 226 9.93 6.47 19.03
C THR A 226 10.67 7.04 17.82
N GLY A 227 10.60 6.36 16.67
CA GLY A 227 11.21 6.82 15.43
C GLY A 227 10.56 8.09 14.87
N ARG A 228 11.32 8.85 14.07
CA ARG A 228 10.85 10.08 13.42
C ARG A 228 9.64 9.80 12.54
N THR A 229 8.59 10.60 12.68
CA THR A 229 7.37 10.50 11.88
C THR A 229 7.15 11.74 11.01
N VAL A 230 6.81 11.53 9.75
CA VAL A 230 6.42 12.57 8.79
C VAL A 230 5.01 12.25 8.29
N PHE A 231 4.15 13.26 8.26
CA PHE A 231 2.76 13.13 7.81
C PHE A 231 2.52 13.96 6.54
N PHE A 232 1.89 13.36 5.55
CA PHE A 232 1.44 14.02 4.32
C PHE A 232 -0.07 14.08 4.33
N GLU A 233 -0.64 15.27 4.44
CA GLU A 233 -2.07 15.49 4.58
C GLU A 233 -2.70 15.94 3.26
N ALA A 234 -3.74 15.24 2.79
CA ALA A 234 -4.52 15.61 1.63
C ALA A 234 -5.48 16.76 2.00
N THR A 235 -5.25 17.95 1.44
CA THR A 235 -5.94 19.17 1.87
C THR A 235 -7.24 19.50 1.10
N GLN A 236 -7.56 18.73 0.04
CA GLN A 236 -8.79 18.92 -0.75
C GLN A 236 -9.87 17.85 -0.42
N THR A 237 -9.63 17.02 0.56
CA THR A 237 -10.65 16.12 1.11
C THR A 237 -11.71 16.94 1.85
N ALA A 238 -12.95 16.43 1.93
CA ALA A 238 -14.03 17.11 2.65
C ALA A 238 -13.60 17.57 4.05
N PRO A 239 -14.03 18.75 4.51
CA PRO A 239 -13.64 19.30 5.80
C PRO A 239 -13.90 18.31 6.93
N ARG A 240 -12.92 18.14 7.81
CA ARG A 240 -12.99 17.33 9.03
C ARG A 240 -12.90 18.23 10.24
N PRO A 241 -13.51 17.87 11.38
CA PRO A 241 -13.41 18.68 12.60
C PRO A 241 -11.95 18.83 13.06
N ASP A 242 -11.15 17.77 12.94
CA ASP A 242 -9.75 17.75 13.30
C ASP A 242 -8.87 17.27 12.13
N PRO A 243 -7.66 17.87 11.93
CA PRO A 243 -6.68 17.39 10.98
C PRO A 243 -6.26 15.95 11.31
N LEU A 244 -6.06 15.10 10.28
CA LEU A 244 -5.75 13.69 10.50
C LEU A 244 -4.46 13.45 11.29
N HIS A 245 -3.45 14.27 11.08
CA HIS A 245 -2.18 14.12 11.79
C HIS A 245 -2.34 14.25 13.32
N THR A 246 -3.32 15.03 13.82
CA THR A 246 -3.54 15.20 15.26
C THR A 246 -3.98 13.90 15.93
N LEU A 247 -4.65 13.01 15.19
CA LEU A 247 -5.10 11.72 15.69
C LEU A 247 -3.94 10.74 15.92
N TRP A 248 -2.78 11.00 15.32
CA TRP A 248 -1.57 10.20 15.51
C TRP A 248 -0.74 10.63 16.73
N THR A 249 -0.99 11.80 17.32
CA THR A 249 -0.24 12.32 18.48
C THR A 249 -0.08 11.31 19.63
N PRO A 250 -1.08 10.50 20.01
CA PRO A 250 -0.91 9.50 21.06
C PRO A 250 0.02 8.34 20.68
N HIS A 251 0.27 8.15 19.38
CA HIS A 251 0.94 6.98 18.82
C HIS A 251 2.38 7.26 18.36
N VAL A 252 2.87 8.49 18.53
CA VAL A 252 4.25 8.89 18.21
C VAL A 252 4.89 9.60 19.41
N ALA A 253 6.21 9.49 19.57
CA ALA A 253 6.90 10.08 20.72
C ALA A 253 7.15 11.57 20.54
N ASP A 254 7.54 11.97 19.33
CA ASP A 254 7.93 13.34 19.01
C ASP A 254 6.87 14.03 18.11
N ALA A 255 6.98 15.36 18.00
CA ALA A 255 6.16 16.12 17.08
C ALA A 255 6.42 15.68 15.62
N MET A 256 5.35 15.40 14.89
CA MET A 256 5.43 15.05 13.48
C MET A 256 5.73 16.28 12.62
N THR A 257 6.55 16.08 11.58
CA THR A 257 6.61 17.04 10.48
C THR A 257 5.42 16.81 9.56
N VAL A 258 4.61 17.85 9.32
CA VAL A 258 3.39 17.75 8.50
C VAL A 258 3.59 18.51 7.19
N HIS A 259 3.28 17.86 6.07
CA HIS A 259 3.31 18.42 4.72
C HIS A 259 1.92 18.39 4.10
N ALA A 260 1.42 19.56 3.69
CA ALA A 260 0.16 19.67 2.97
C ALA A 260 0.34 19.25 1.50
N ILE A 261 -0.52 18.36 1.01
CA ILE A 261 -0.58 17.93 -0.39
C ILE A 261 -1.93 18.38 -0.97
N PRO A 262 -1.95 19.24 -2.00
CA PRO A 262 -3.18 19.82 -2.54
C PRO A 262 -3.93 18.80 -3.44
N CYS A 263 -4.48 17.77 -2.84
CA CYS A 263 -5.28 16.73 -3.48
C CYS A 263 -6.34 16.18 -2.52
N ILE A 264 -7.21 15.33 -3.02
CA ILE A 264 -8.09 14.49 -2.21
C ILE A 264 -7.36 13.19 -1.80
N HIS A 265 -7.91 12.47 -0.82
CA HIS A 265 -7.34 11.22 -0.30
C HIS A 265 -6.98 10.22 -1.40
N ASP A 266 -7.91 9.96 -2.32
CA ASP A 266 -7.76 8.93 -3.35
C ASP A 266 -6.78 9.33 -4.46
N ASP A 267 -6.38 10.60 -4.53
CA ASP A 267 -5.44 11.13 -5.51
C ASP A 267 -3.97 11.14 -5.04
N MET A 268 -3.68 10.69 -3.80
CA MET A 268 -2.32 10.70 -3.23
C MET A 268 -1.30 9.91 -4.07
N ALA A 269 -1.74 8.91 -4.82
CA ALA A 269 -0.90 8.13 -5.74
C ALA A 269 -0.81 8.72 -7.15
N ARG A 270 -1.45 9.84 -7.46
CA ARG A 270 -1.29 10.51 -8.76
C ARG A 270 0.13 11.05 -8.95
N PRO A 271 0.64 11.09 -10.19
CA PRO A 271 2.03 11.49 -10.46
C PRO A 271 2.44 12.82 -9.83
N ALA A 272 1.58 13.84 -9.87
CA ALA A 272 1.87 15.16 -9.30
C ALA A 272 2.02 15.10 -7.76
N CYS A 273 1.17 14.32 -7.08
CA CYS A 273 1.21 14.15 -5.63
C CYS A 273 2.44 13.32 -5.22
N LEU A 274 2.73 12.21 -5.92
CA LEU A 274 3.92 11.41 -5.67
C LEU A 274 5.21 12.20 -5.90
N ALA A 275 5.24 13.10 -6.89
CA ALA A 275 6.36 14.00 -7.11
C ALA A 275 6.55 14.99 -5.94
N ALA A 276 5.47 15.54 -5.41
CA ALA A 276 5.52 16.44 -4.25
C ALA A 276 5.99 15.69 -2.98
N ILE A 277 5.39 14.54 -2.71
CA ILE A 277 5.74 13.66 -1.58
C ILE A 277 7.21 13.23 -1.67
N GLY A 278 7.65 12.75 -2.85
CA GLY A 278 9.02 12.26 -3.04
C GLY A 278 10.07 13.35 -2.87
N ARG A 279 9.79 14.61 -3.26
CA ARG A 279 10.69 15.73 -3.00
C ARG A 279 10.88 15.97 -1.51
N GLN A 280 9.80 16.00 -0.73
CA GLN A 280 9.87 16.18 0.73
C GLN A 280 10.54 14.98 1.44
N LEU A 281 10.29 13.77 0.96
CA LEU A 281 10.93 12.56 1.50
C LEU A 281 12.42 12.52 1.23
N ARG A 282 12.91 13.08 0.10
CA ARG A 282 14.34 13.06 -0.27
C ARG A 282 15.22 13.67 0.81
N ASP A 283 14.73 14.72 1.48
CA ASP A 283 15.46 15.41 2.54
C ASP A 283 15.43 14.61 3.86
N ALA A 284 14.54 13.62 3.95
CA ALA A 284 14.39 12.74 5.09
C ALA A 284 15.07 11.36 4.91
N LEU A 285 15.42 11.00 3.67
CA LEU A 285 16.05 9.74 3.25
C LEU A 285 17.55 9.92 2.95
#